data_28f9a870614a9d4241822315b4a0246f
#
_entry.id   28f9a870614a9d4241822315b4a0246f
#
_cell.length_a   1.000
_cell.length_b   1.000
_cell.length_c   1.000
_cell.angle_alpha   90.00
_cell.angle_beta   90.00
_cell.angle_gamma   90.00
#
_symmetry.space_group_name_H-M   'P 1'
#
loop_
_entity.id
_entity.type
_entity.pdbx_description
1 polymer ?
#
loop_
_entity_poly.entity_id
_entity_poly.type
_entity_poly.pdbx_seq_one_letter_code
_entity_poly.pdbx_strand_id
1 'polypeptide(L)'
;MNKAADFKKIGAKYGIDQVTARVIRNRDIVEDEDIRLFLEGDLSDCYDPAMMKDGDRLTDILIEKINAGATIRIVGDYDIDGVMSTYILKKCLERAGADVSYVIPDRVKDGYGLNVRLIDDAYNDGIDTIITCDNGIAAVAEIAHARELGMTVLVTDHHEIPDEKPQADAIVDPHQKDCAYPYKELCGAGVAWKTMCLLFRKMNIAGELLDELLENVAFATVGDIMTLDGENRILVKEGLKRIH
;
A
#
# COMPACT_ATOMS: atom_id res chain seq x y z
N MET A 1 -18.53 24.99 2.63
CA MET A 1 -19.09 25.79 3.75
C MET A 1 -17.97 26.65 4.35
N ASN A 2 -18.23 27.92 4.67
CA ASN A 2 -17.24 28.73 5.40
C ASN A 2 -17.24 28.31 6.88
N LYS A 3 -16.21 27.56 7.28
CA LYS A 3 -16.04 27.18 8.70
C LYS A 3 -15.43 28.39 9.43
N ALA A 4 -16.18 28.94 10.38
CA ALA A 4 -15.75 30.09 11.16
C ALA A 4 -14.58 29.67 12.10
N ALA A 5 -13.48 30.41 12.05
CA ALA A 5 -12.35 30.26 12.96
C ALA A 5 -11.55 31.57 13.00
N ASP A 6 -10.78 31.77 14.07
CA ASP A 6 -9.83 32.91 14.15
C ASP A 6 -8.54 32.55 13.39
N PHE A 7 -8.57 32.73 12.06
CA PHE A 7 -7.43 32.44 11.18
C PHE A 7 -6.19 33.27 11.50
N LYS A 8 -6.37 34.45 12.13
CA LYS A 8 -5.26 35.32 12.56
C LYS A 8 -4.52 34.68 13.74
N LYS A 9 -5.29 34.14 14.69
CA LYS A 9 -4.75 33.45 15.86
C LYS A 9 -4.06 32.14 15.46
N ILE A 10 -4.69 31.35 14.57
CA ILE A 10 -4.08 30.13 14.03
C ILE A 10 -2.79 30.46 13.28
N GLY A 11 -2.83 31.45 12.38
CA GLY A 11 -1.65 31.88 11.64
C GLY A 11 -0.50 32.29 12.54
N ALA A 12 -0.77 33.09 13.56
CA ALA A 12 0.24 33.55 14.53
C ALA A 12 0.82 32.38 15.36
N LYS A 13 -0.03 31.39 15.72
CA LYS A 13 0.39 30.23 16.51
C LYS A 13 1.36 29.30 15.74
N TYR A 14 1.11 29.08 14.46
CA TYR A 14 1.87 28.12 13.64
C TYR A 14 2.83 28.78 12.63
N GLY A 15 2.97 30.10 12.68
CA GLY A 15 3.87 30.84 11.76
C GLY A 15 3.44 30.79 10.29
N ILE A 16 2.14 30.66 10.01
CA ILE A 16 1.56 30.56 8.67
C ILE A 16 0.65 31.76 8.38
N ASP A 17 0.42 32.04 7.12
CA ASP A 17 -0.53 33.07 6.70
C ASP A 17 -2.00 32.64 6.93
N GLN A 18 -2.90 33.64 6.91
CA GLN A 18 -4.32 33.42 7.19
C GLN A 18 -5.03 32.58 6.11
N VAL A 19 -4.51 32.57 4.87
CA VAL A 19 -5.09 31.76 3.77
C VAL A 19 -4.76 30.29 4.01
N THR A 20 -3.51 29.99 4.34
CA THR A 20 -3.08 28.63 4.73
C THR A 20 -3.85 28.11 5.96
N ALA A 21 -4.02 28.95 7.00
CA ALA A 21 -4.83 28.62 8.17
C ALA A 21 -6.29 28.29 7.79
N ARG A 22 -6.85 29.02 6.82
CA ARG A 22 -8.20 28.78 6.30
C ARG A 22 -8.29 27.47 5.52
N VAL A 23 -7.28 27.14 4.71
CA VAL A 23 -7.22 25.87 3.95
C VAL A 23 -7.20 24.69 4.91
N ILE A 24 -6.36 24.74 5.94
CA ILE A 24 -6.28 23.70 6.98
C ILE A 24 -7.63 23.50 7.64
N ARG A 25 -8.25 24.60 8.09
CA ARG A 25 -9.55 24.56 8.77
C ARG A 25 -10.70 24.05 7.87
N ASN A 26 -10.65 24.35 6.58
CA ASN A 26 -11.64 23.86 5.62
C ASN A 26 -11.55 22.34 5.39
N ARG A 27 -10.41 21.73 5.72
CA ARG A 27 -10.16 20.28 5.69
C ARG A 27 -10.51 19.58 7.00
N ASP A 28 -11.21 20.26 7.92
CA ASP A 28 -11.61 19.77 9.25
C ASP A 28 -10.43 19.46 10.20
N ILE A 29 -9.23 19.91 9.86
CA ILE A 29 -8.05 19.79 10.72
C ILE A 29 -8.15 20.89 11.78
N VAL A 30 -8.35 20.48 13.05
CA VAL A 30 -8.71 21.37 14.17
C VAL A 30 -7.76 21.26 15.33
N GLU A 31 -7.41 20.03 15.69
CA GLU A 31 -6.58 19.75 16.84
C GLU A 31 -5.13 20.19 16.60
N ASP A 32 -4.47 20.63 17.62
CA ASP A 32 -3.10 21.17 17.53
C ASP A 32 -2.12 20.14 16.93
N GLU A 33 -2.25 18.88 17.34
CA GLU A 33 -1.39 17.81 16.84
C GLU A 33 -1.65 17.51 15.35
N ASP A 34 -2.92 17.51 14.92
CA ASP A 34 -3.26 17.31 13.51
C ASP A 34 -2.74 18.46 12.64
N ILE A 35 -2.79 19.70 13.16
CA ILE A 35 -2.22 20.87 12.45
C ILE A 35 -0.70 20.73 12.35
N ARG A 36 -0.03 20.28 13.43
CA ARG A 36 1.42 20.02 13.41
C ARG A 36 1.77 18.98 12.35
N LEU A 37 1.10 17.83 12.39
CA LEU A 37 1.31 16.75 11.43
C LEU A 37 1.07 17.21 9.98
N PHE A 38 0.02 18.00 9.76
CA PHE A 38 -0.30 18.53 8.44
C PHE A 38 0.78 19.47 7.89
N LEU A 39 1.40 20.29 8.72
CA LEU A 39 2.42 21.27 8.33
C LEU A 39 3.82 20.67 8.30
N GLU A 40 4.20 19.98 9.36
CA GLU A 40 5.57 19.61 9.67
C GLU A 40 5.81 18.10 9.62
N GLY A 41 4.75 17.25 9.68
CA GLY A 41 4.87 15.81 9.74
C GLY A 41 5.88 15.22 8.76
N ASP A 42 6.65 14.25 9.20
CA ASP A 42 7.65 13.53 8.41
C ASP A 42 7.49 12.00 8.55
N LEU A 43 8.37 11.22 7.93
CA LEU A 43 8.27 9.76 7.94
C LEU A 43 8.35 9.13 9.34
N SER A 44 8.92 9.84 10.33
CA SER A 44 8.97 9.35 11.71
C SER A 44 7.62 9.45 12.44
N ASP A 45 6.71 10.28 11.92
CA ASP A 45 5.34 10.39 12.40
C ASP A 45 4.41 9.31 11.81
N CYS A 46 4.88 8.54 10.82
CA CYS A 46 4.09 7.47 10.22
C CYS A 46 3.98 6.27 11.16
N TYR A 47 2.82 5.60 11.12
CA TYR A 47 2.59 4.40 11.95
C TYR A 47 3.47 3.23 11.54
N ASP A 48 3.82 2.40 12.52
CA ASP A 48 4.61 1.18 12.29
C ASP A 48 3.85 0.20 11.39
N PRO A 49 4.41 -0.24 10.25
CA PRO A 49 3.77 -1.22 9.38
C PRO A 49 3.45 -2.57 10.07
N ALA A 50 4.15 -2.92 11.14
CA ALA A 50 3.83 -4.13 11.92
C ALA A 50 2.46 -4.08 12.61
N MET A 51 1.83 -2.91 12.71
CA MET A 51 0.45 -2.78 13.21
C MET A 51 -0.59 -3.25 12.18
N MET A 52 -0.23 -3.41 10.91
CA MET A 52 -1.14 -3.96 9.90
C MET A 52 -1.39 -5.44 10.18
N LYS A 53 -2.67 -5.80 10.21
CA LYS A 53 -3.05 -7.20 10.35
C LYS A 53 -2.39 -8.03 9.26
N ASP A 54 -1.92 -9.21 9.62
CA ASP A 54 -1.18 -10.16 8.79
C ASP A 54 0.13 -9.62 8.18
N GLY A 55 0.56 -8.39 8.47
CA GLY A 55 1.82 -7.85 7.97
C GLY A 55 3.04 -8.71 8.34
N ASP A 56 3.13 -9.12 9.60
CA ASP A 56 4.17 -10.03 10.06
C ASP A 56 4.08 -11.38 9.38
N ARG A 57 2.89 -11.97 9.28
CA ARG A 57 2.66 -13.28 8.65
C ARG A 57 3.00 -13.26 7.16
N LEU A 58 2.55 -12.23 6.44
CA LEU A 58 2.84 -12.08 5.01
C LEU A 58 4.34 -11.98 4.75
N THR A 59 5.04 -11.16 5.52
CA THR A 59 6.48 -10.98 5.38
C THR A 59 7.27 -12.22 5.81
N ASP A 60 6.83 -12.99 6.81
CA ASP A 60 7.45 -14.26 7.19
C ASP A 60 7.31 -15.31 6.07
N ILE A 61 6.13 -15.41 5.45
CA ILE A 61 5.92 -16.30 4.29
C ILE A 61 6.83 -15.87 3.13
N LEU A 62 6.91 -14.57 2.82
CA LEU A 62 7.82 -14.08 1.77
C LEU A 62 9.27 -14.45 2.05
N ILE A 63 9.75 -14.27 3.28
CA ILE A 63 11.12 -14.64 3.68
C ILE A 63 11.35 -16.14 3.51
N GLU A 64 10.41 -16.98 3.92
CA GLU A 64 10.48 -18.43 3.73
C GLU A 64 10.60 -18.78 2.24
N LYS A 65 9.71 -18.22 1.39
CA LYS A 65 9.69 -18.46 -0.06
C LYS A 65 10.97 -17.97 -0.75
N ILE A 66 11.46 -16.79 -0.40
CA ILE A 66 12.72 -16.26 -0.92
C ILE A 66 13.90 -17.18 -0.56
N ASN A 67 13.99 -17.60 0.69
CA ASN A 67 15.05 -18.49 1.15
C ASN A 67 14.98 -19.90 0.51
N ALA A 68 13.79 -20.36 0.15
CA ALA A 68 13.58 -21.60 -0.56
C ALA A 68 13.85 -21.49 -2.08
N GLY A 69 14.08 -20.29 -2.61
CA GLY A 69 14.23 -20.06 -4.06
C GLY A 69 12.94 -20.27 -4.84
N ALA A 70 11.79 -20.11 -4.18
CA ALA A 70 10.48 -20.24 -4.81
C ALA A 70 10.22 -19.06 -5.78
N THR A 71 9.50 -19.34 -6.86
CA THR A 71 9.10 -18.33 -7.85
C THR A 71 7.85 -17.58 -7.40
N ILE A 72 7.88 -16.26 -7.48
CA ILE A 72 6.79 -15.37 -7.05
C ILE A 72 6.23 -14.62 -8.26
N ARG A 73 4.89 -14.58 -8.38
CA ARG A 73 4.21 -13.73 -9.36
C ARG A 73 3.43 -12.63 -8.66
N ILE A 74 3.74 -11.37 -9.01
CA ILE A 74 2.94 -10.22 -8.63
C ILE A 74 1.79 -10.09 -9.62
N VAL A 75 0.57 -9.94 -9.12
CA VAL A 75 -0.62 -9.62 -9.90
C VAL A 75 -1.13 -8.24 -9.46
N GLY A 76 -0.90 -7.24 -10.30
CA GLY A 76 -1.33 -5.86 -10.04
C GLY A 76 -2.69 -5.54 -10.64
N ASP A 77 -3.00 -4.24 -10.73
CA ASP A 77 -4.08 -3.71 -11.54
C ASP A 77 -3.55 -2.74 -12.60
N TYR A 78 -4.40 -2.37 -13.56
CA TYR A 78 -4.05 -1.60 -14.76
C TYR A 78 -4.08 -0.08 -14.55
N ASP A 79 -4.57 0.42 -13.44
CA ASP A 79 -4.58 1.85 -13.14
C ASP A 79 -3.26 2.34 -12.53
N ILE A 80 -3.21 3.60 -12.13
CA ILE A 80 -1.98 4.21 -11.63
C ILE A 80 -1.54 3.60 -10.30
N ASP A 81 -2.48 3.25 -9.42
CA ASP A 81 -2.17 2.66 -8.11
C ASP A 81 -1.66 1.22 -8.28
N GLY A 82 -2.35 0.39 -9.08
CA GLY A 82 -1.93 -0.97 -9.38
C GLY A 82 -0.57 -1.06 -10.07
N VAL A 83 -0.29 -0.15 -11.03
CA VAL A 83 1.02 -0.08 -11.70
C VAL A 83 2.12 0.31 -10.72
N MET A 84 1.90 1.33 -9.88
CA MET A 84 2.90 1.77 -8.90
C MET A 84 3.11 0.74 -7.79
N SER A 85 2.04 0.09 -7.32
CA SER A 85 2.09 -1.01 -6.36
C SER A 85 2.92 -2.19 -6.90
N THR A 86 2.67 -2.59 -8.15
CA THR A 86 3.42 -3.63 -8.85
C THR A 86 4.90 -3.29 -8.94
N TYR A 87 5.23 -2.05 -9.32
CA TYR A 87 6.60 -1.60 -9.42
C TYR A 87 7.33 -1.63 -8.06
N ILE A 88 6.68 -1.14 -7.00
CA ILE A 88 7.20 -1.15 -5.63
C ILE A 88 7.50 -2.59 -5.18
N LEU A 89 6.51 -3.50 -5.27
CA LEU A 89 6.70 -4.89 -4.88
C LEU A 89 7.82 -5.54 -5.69
N LYS A 90 7.83 -5.36 -7.02
CA LYS A 90 8.86 -5.93 -7.90
C LYS A 90 10.27 -5.50 -7.49
N LYS A 91 10.48 -4.18 -7.34
CA LYS A 91 11.82 -3.64 -6.99
C LYS A 91 12.28 -4.12 -5.62
N CYS A 92 11.38 -4.14 -4.65
CA CYS A 92 11.71 -4.56 -3.28
C CYS A 92 11.96 -6.07 -3.19
N LEU A 93 11.13 -6.89 -3.85
CA LEU A 93 11.32 -8.35 -3.85
C LEU A 93 12.60 -8.75 -4.60
N GLU A 94 12.92 -8.12 -5.74
CA GLU A 94 14.21 -8.30 -6.43
C GLU A 94 15.39 -7.94 -5.50
N ARG A 95 15.29 -6.82 -4.77
CA ARG A 95 16.31 -6.40 -3.81
C ARG A 95 16.45 -7.36 -2.64
N ALA A 96 15.36 -8.02 -2.26
CA ALA A 96 15.34 -9.07 -1.23
C ALA A 96 15.87 -10.42 -1.74
N GLY A 97 16.17 -10.55 -3.04
CA GLY A 97 16.71 -11.77 -3.65
C GLY A 97 15.65 -12.76 -4.15
N ALA A 98 14.40 -12.34 -4.30
CA ALA A 98 13.33 -13.18 -4.85
C ALA A 98 13.50 -13.41 -6.35
N ASP A 99 13.14 -14.61 -6.82
CA ASP A 99 12.81 -14.87 -8.22
C ASP A 99 11.37 -14.40 -8.47
N VAL A 100 11.22 -13.21 -9.05
CA VAL A 100 9.94 -12.52 -9.14
C VAL A 100 9.58 -12.10 -10.56
N SER A 101 8.38 -12.43 -10.96
CA SER A 101 7.74 -11.95 -12.19
C SER A 101 6.48 -11.14 -11.86
N TYR A 102 5.91 -10.46 -12.84
CA TYR A 102 4.66 -9.72 -12.65
C TYR A 102 3.75 -9.83 -13.85
N VAL A 103 2.47 -9.60 -13.60
CA VAL A 103 1.44 -9.46 -14.63
C VAL A 103 0.49 -8.33 -14.22
N ILE A 104 0.13 -7.52 -15.20
CA ILE A 104 -0.95 -6.53 -15.07
C ILE A 104 -2.06 -6.99 -16.01
N PRO A 105 -3.30 -7.18 -15.53
CA PRO A 105 -4.41 -7.64 -16.35
C PRO A 105 -4.72 -6.62 -17.46
N ASP A 106 -5.09 -7.12 -18.63
CA ASP A 106 -5.58 -6.28 -19.73
C ASP A 106 -7.02 -5.84 -19.41
N ARG A 107 -7.25 -4.53 -19.33
CA ARG A 107 -8.55 -3.95 -18.95
C ARG A 107 -9.73 -4.49 -19.76
N VAL A 108 -9.51 -4.80 -21.04
CA VAL A 108 -10.59 -5.22 -21.96
C VAL A 108 -10.78 -6.73 -21.96
N LYS A 109 -9.68 -7.49 -21.87
CA LYS A 109 -9.70 -8.96 -22.01
C LYS A 109 -9.86 -9.67 -20.67
N ASP A 110 -9.21 -9.14 -19.64
CA ASP A 110 -9.07 -9.82 -18.35
C ASP A 110 -9.99 -9.24 -17.27
N GLY A 111 -10.43 -8.00 -17.43
CA GLY A 111 -11.18 -7.28 -16.42
C GLY A 111 -10.27 -6.75 -15.31
N TYR A 112 -10.82 -6.60 -14.09
CA TYR A 112 -10.13 -6.05 -12.94
C TYR A 112 -9.47 -7.16 -12.11
N GLY A 113 -8.22 -6.94 -11.75
CA GLY A 113 -7.50 -7.72 -10.75
C GLY A 113 -7.25 -9.20 -11.07
N LEU A 114 -7.14 -10.00 -10.01
CA LEU A 114 -6.87 -11.44 -10.11
C LEU A 114 -8.04 -12.18 -10.75
N ASN A 115 -7.77 -13.05 -11.73
CA ASN A 115 -8.76 -13.91 -12.37
C ASN A 115 -8.21 -15.32 -12.60
N VAL A 116 -9.11 -16.29 -12.90
CA VAL A 116 -8.76 -17.71 -13.06
C VAL A 116 -7.71 -17.93 -14.15
N ARG A 117 -7.79 -17.22 -15.29
CA ARG A 117 -6.81 -17.34 -16.37
C ARG A 117 -5.40 -16.98 -15.92
N LEU A 118 -5.23 -15.87 -15.17
CA LEU A 118 -3.93 -15.45 -14.66
C LEU A 118 -3.35 -16.45 -13.65
N ILE A 119 -4.22 -17.12 -12.89
CA ILE A 119 -3.84 -18.18 -11.95
C ILE A 119 -3.38 -19.41 -12.72
N ASP A 120 -4.16 -19.86 -13.71
CA ASP A 120 -3.81 -21.02 -14.55
C ASP A 120 -2.50 -20.79 -15.32
N ASP A 121 -2.32 -19.58 -15.87
CA ASP A 121 -1.07 -19.17 -16.52
C ASP A 121 0.11 -19.25 -15.53
N ALA A 122 -0.06 -18.69 -14.32
CA ALA A 122 0.96 -18.76 -13.28
C ALA A 122 1.30 -20.20 -12.87
N TYR A 123 0.29 -21.04 -12.68
CA TYR A 123 0.47 -22.46 -12.35
C TYR A 123 1.22 -23.22 -13.46
N ASN A 124 0.85 -23.00 -14.71
CA ASN A 124 1.51 -23.62 -15.87
C ASN A 124 2.96 -23.14 -16.05
N ASP A 125 3.27 -21.90 -15.64
CA ASP A 125 4.62 -21.36 -15.63
C ASP A 125 5.46 -21.85 -14.43
N GLY A 126 4.89 -22.69 -13.55
CA GLY A 126 5.58 -23.23 -12.38
C GLY A 126 5.74 -22.24 -11.23
N ILE A 127 4.89 -21.21 -11.16
CA ILE A 127 4.89 -20.23 -10.07
C ILE A 127 4.36 -20.89 -8.79
N ASP A 128 5.13 -20.76 -7.71
CA ASP A 128 4.76 -21.27 -6.39
C ASP A 128 3.84 -20.31 -5.62
N THR A 129 4.11 -18.99 -5.72
CA THR A 129 3.44 -17.99 -4.90
C THR A 129 2.89 -16.85 -5.75
N ILE A 130 1.63 -16.50 -5.54
CA ILE A 130 1.02 -15.27 -6.06
C ILE A 130 0.96 -14.25 -4.94
N ILE A 131 1.37 -13.00 -5.23
CA ILE A 131 1.10 -11.84 -4.40
C ILE A 131 0.31 -10.82 -5.21
N THR A 132 -0.87 -10.43 -4.73
CA THR A 132 -1.66 -9.36 -5.36
C THR A 132 -1.30 -8.01 -4.76
N CYS A 133 -1.48 -6.95 -5.53
CA CYS A 133 -1.38 -5.58 -5.03
C CYS A 133 -2.43 -4.70 -5.68
N ASP A 134 -3.09 -3.87 -4.88
CA ASP A 134 -4.21 -3.03 -5.27
C ASP A 134 -5.40 -3.83 -5.83
N ASN A 135 -5.49 -5.07 -5.48
CA ASN A 135 -6.58 -5.99 -5.78
C ASN A 135 -6.47 -7.25 -4.94
N GLY A 136 -7.48 -8.11 -5.01
CA GLY A 136 -7.44 -9.45 -4.41
C GLY A 136 -8.39 -9.62 -3.24
N ILE A 137 -8.76 -8.56 -2.51
CA ILE A 137 -9.65 -8.68 -1.35
C ILE A 137 -11.05 -9.19 -1.72
N ALA A 138 -11.50 -8.98 -2.95
CA ALA A 138 -12.77 -9.46 -3.47
C ALA A 138 -12.67 -10.78 -4.26
N ALA A 139 -11.45 -11.29 -4.52
CA ALA A 139 -11.19 -12.45 -5.38
C ALA A 139 -11.38 -13.79 -4.64
N VAL A 140 -12.57 -14.03 -4.07
CA VAL A 140 -12.85 -15.19 -3.21
C VAL A 140 -12.72 -16.52 -3.97
N ALA A 141 -13.39 -16.65 -5.11
CA ALA A 141 -13.37 -17.87 -5.91
C ALA A 141 -12.01 -18.12 -6.57
N GLU A 142 -11.36 -17.05 -7.03
CA GLU A 142 -10.07 -17.09 -7.69
C GLU A 142 -8.97 -17.56 -6.71
N ILE A 143 -8.96 -16.99 -5.51
CA ILE A 143 -8.01 -17.40 -4.47
C ILE A 143 -8.27 -18.84 -4.01
N ALA A 144 -9.53 -19.28 -3.91
CA ALA A 144 -9.85 -20.66 -3.62
C ALA A 144 -9.30 -21.58 -4.71
N HIS A 145 -9.47 -21.25 -6.01
CA HIS A 145 -8.91 -21.99 -7.13
C HIS A 145 -7.37 -22.07 -7.07
N ALA A 146 -6.68 -20.97 -6.83
CA ALA A 146 -5.22 -20.99 -6.69
C ALA A 146 -4.75 -21.91 -5.57
N ARG A 147 -5.45 -21.93 -4.44
CA ARG A 147 -5.15 -22.82 -3.32
C ARG A 147 -5.44 -24.27 -3.61
N GLU A 148 -6.50 -24.60 -4.38
CA GLU A 148 -6.76 -25.96 -4.86
C GLU A 148 -5.63 -26.48 -5.76
N LEU A 149 -4.97 -25.60 -6.51
CA LEU A 149 -3.76 -25.89 -7.28
C LEU A 149 -2.50 -26.04 -6.42
N GLY A 150 -2.59 -25.79 -5.11
CA GLY A 150 -1.46 -25.87 -4.17
C GLY A 150 -0.57 -24.63 -4.13
N MET A 151 -0.99 -23.54 -4.73
CA MET A 151 -0.24 -22.27 -4.73
C MET A 151 -0.41 -21.53 -3.39
N THR A 152 0.61 -20.80 -2.98
CA THR A 152 0.53 -19.82 -1.89
C THR A 152 -0.02 -18.50 -2.43
N VAL A 153 -0.99 -17.91 -1.72
CA VAL A 153 -1.59 -16.63 -2.13
C VAL A 153 -1.50 -15.60 -1.02
N LEU A 154 -0.88 -14.49 -1.34
CA LEU A 154 -0.70 -13.32 -0.47
C LEU A 154 -1.45 -12.14 -1.08
N VAL A 155 -2.16 -11.38 -0.24
CA VAL A 155 -2.93 -10.21 -0.69
C VAL A 155 -2.41 -8.95 -0.01
N THR A 156 -2.10 -7.91 -0.82
CA THR A 156 -1.95 -6.54 -0.33
C THR A 156 -2.98 -5.68 -1.06
N ASP A 157 -3.90 -5.09 -0.31
CA ASP A 157 -5.03 -4.35 -0.87
C ASP A 157 -5.42 -3.20 0.06
N HIS A 158 -6.28 -2.31 -0.42
CA HIS A 158 -6.79 -1.17 0.34
C HIS A 158 -8.30 -0.93 0.13
N HIS A 159 -8.94 -1.80 -0.64
CA HIS A 159 -10.36 -1.69 -0.92
C HIS A 159 -11.21 -2.12 0.27
N GLU A 160 -12.47 -1.68 0.29
CA GLU A 160 -13.44 -2.08 1.30
C GLU A 160 -13.60 -3.61 1.36
N ILE A 161 -13.62 -4.14 2.58
CA ILE A 161 -13.73 -5.58 2.80
C ILE A 161 -15.13 -6.07 2.43
N PRO A 162 -15.28 -7.01 1.49
CA PRO A 162 -16.58 -7.57 1.14
C PRO A 162 -17.15 -8.43 2.28
N ASP A 163 -18.44 -8.78 2.18
CA ASP A 163 -19.11 -9.65 3.17
C ASP A 163 -18.41 -11.01 3.30
N GLU A 164 -17.95 -11.57 2.20
CA GLU A 164 -17.13 -12.77 2.15
C GLU A 164 -15.69 -12.41 1.80
N LYS A 165 -14.77 -12.72 2.73
CA LYS A 165 -13.34 -12.46 2.57
C LYS A 165 -12.65 -13.71 2.01
N PRO A 166 -11.70 -13.56 1.04
CA PRO A 166 -10.96 -14.68 0.49
C PRO A 166 -10.11 -15.39 1.55
N GLN A 167 -9.89 -16.67 1.37
CA GLN A 167 -9.08 -17.51 2.25
C GLN A 167 -7.62 -17.56 1.77
N ALA A 168 -6.98 -16.39 1.61
CA ALA A 168 -5.56 -16.29 1.29
C ALA A 168 -4.67 -16.69 2.48
N ASP A 169 -3.41 -16.99 2.20
CA ASP A 169 -2.45 -17.36 3.26
C ASP A 169 -2.12 -16.19 4.17
N ALA A 170 -2.11 -14.96 3.66
CA ALA A 170 -2.10 -13.74 4.45
C ALA A 170 -2.76 -12.59 3.66
N ILE A 171 -3.43 -11.67 4.38
CA ILE A 171 -4.09 -10.50 3.79
C ILE A 171 -3.67 -9.25 4.57
N VAL A 172 -2.95 -8.36 3.90
CA VAL A 172 -2.62 -7.04 4.43
C VAL A 172 -3.54 -6.01 3.78
N ASP A 173 -4.51 -5.56 4.56
CA ASP A 173 -5.45 -4.53 4.17
C ASP A 173 -5.86 -3.76 5.44
N PRO A 174 -5.67 -2.43 5.47
CA PRO A 174 -6.01 -1.62 6.63
C PRO A 174 -7.50 -1.65 7.01
N HIS A 175 -8.41 -1.90 6.06
CA HIS A 175 -9.87 -1.94 6.27
C HIS A 175 -10.36 -3.20 6.98
N GLN A 176 -9.52 -4.23 7.19
CA GLN A 176 -9.93 -5.40 7.97
C GLN A 176 -10.43 -4.98 9.36
N LYS A 177 -11.60 -5.49 9.79
CA LYS A 177 -12.30 -5.09 11.04
C LYS A 177 -11.44 -5.20 12.30
N ASP A 178 -10.51 -6.15 12.33
CA ASP A 178 -9.59 -6.43 13.42
C ASP A 178 -8.15 -5.97 13.15
N CYS A 179 -7.96 -5.07 12.17
CA CYS A 179 -6.68 -4.44 11.88
C CYS A 179 -6.44 -3.27 12.84
N ALA A 180 -5.36 -3.34 13.61
CA ALA A 180 -4.99 -2.30 14.58
C ALA A 180 -4.31 -1.06 13.94
N TYR A 181 -4.03 -1.11 12.64
CA TYR A 181 -3.41 0.01 11.93
C TYR A 181 -4.32 1.24 11.96
N PRO A 182 -3.88 2.39 12.52
CA PRO A 182 -4.79 3.49 12.81
C PRO A 182 -5.31 4.23 11.57
N TYR A 183 -4.49 4.30 10.49
CA TYR A 183 -4.83 5.04 9.28
C TYR A 183 -5.35 4.10 8.19
N LYS A 184 -6.58 4.31 7.73
CA LYS A 184 -7.27 3.41 6.81
C LYS A 184 -7.18 3.83 5.34
N GLU A 185 -6.88 5.08 5.08
CA GLU A 185 -6.96 5.71 3.76
C GLU A 185 -5.67 5.61 2.93
N LEU A 186 -4.81 4.60 3.18
CA LEU A 186 -3.67 4.35 2.31
C LEU A 186 -4.17 3.83 0.95
N CYS A 187 -3.54 4.23 -0.15
CA CYS A 187 -3.72 3.58 -1.45
C CYS A 187 -2.97 2.23 -1.49
N GLY A 188 -3.22 1.42 -2.51
CA GLY A 188 -2.56 0.12 -2.69
C GLY A 188 -1.04 0.20 -2.69
N ALA A 189 -0.47 1.23 -3.36
CA ALA A 189 0.98 1.48 -3.34
C ALA A 189 1.50 1.84 -1.95
N GLY A 190 0.71 2.54 -1.14
CA GLY A 190 1.01 2.83 0.25
C GLY A 190 1.07 1.56 1.10
N VAL A 191 0.10 0.67 0.93
CA VAL A 191 0.04 -0.64 1.61
C VAL A 191 1.22 -1.52 1.18
N ALA A 192 1.49 -1.61 -0.12
CA ALA A 192 2.61 -2.37 -0.67
C ALA A 192 3.95 -1.85 -0.13
N TRP A 193 4.16 -0.53 -0.15
CA TRP A 193 5.38 0.11 0.37
C TRP A 193 5.58 -0.16 1.87
N LYS A 194 4.54 0.00 2.68
CA LYS A 194 4.57 -0.30 4.12
C LYS A 194 4.90 -1.78 4.39
N THR A 195 4.32 -2.69 3.60
CA THR A 195 4.63 -4.12 3.69
C THR A 195 6.10 -4.40 3.37
N MET A 196 6.65 -3.73 2.36
CA MET A 196 8.07 -3.86 2.01
C MET A 196 8.99 -3.21 3.04
N CYS A 197 8.58 -2.13 3.71
CA CYS A 197 9.31 -1.59 4.87
C CYS A 197 9.47 -2.65 5.98
N LEU A 198 8.41 -3.40 6.26
CA LEU A 198 8.44 -4.48 7.25
C LEU A 198 9.35 -5.63 6.79
N LEU A 199 9.27 -6.03 5.52
CA LEU A 199 10.13 -7.06 4.94
C LEU A 199 11.61 -6.67 5.04
N PHE A 200 11.98 -5.45 4.63
CA PHE A 200 13.36 -4.96 4.67
C PHE A 200 13.90 -4.91 6.10
N ARG A 201 13.08 -4.46 7.05
CA ARG A 201 13.43 -4.46 8.48
C ARG A 201 13.73 -5.87 8.98
N LYS A 202 12.90 -6.87 8.66
CA LYS A 202 13.08 -8.27 9.07
C LYS A 202 14.31 -8.92 8.43
N MET A 203 14.61 -8.59 7.19
CA MET A 203 15.77 -9.11 6.45
C MET A 203 17.06 -8.30 6.65
N ASN A 204 17.02 -7.22 7.44
CA ASN A 204 18.12 -6.28 7.62
C ASN A 204 18.65 -5.70 6.30
N ILE A 205 17.75 -5.41 5.36
CA ILE A 205 18.07 -4.74 4.09
C ILE A 205 18.04 -3.23 4.32
N ALA A 206 19.04 -2.52 3.78
CA ALA A 206 19.12 -1.07 3.87
C ALA A 206 17.97 -0.38 3.12
N GLY A 207 17.48 0.74 3.67
CA GLY A 207 16.24 1.39 3.28
C GLY A 207 16.30 2.36 2.11
N GLU A 208 17.47 2.57 1.48
CA GLU A 208 17.63 3.59 0.43
C GLU A 208 16.65 3.41 -0.73
N LEU A 209 16.41 2.15 -1.14
CA LEU A 209 15.42 1.85 -2.18
C LEU A 209 14.00 2.22 -1.75
N LEU A 210 13.64 2.01 -0.48
CA LEU A 210 12.32 2.40 0.03
C LEU A 210 12.14 3.92 0.01
N ASP A 211 13.21 4.65 0.29
CA ASP A 211 13.21 6.12 0.19
C ASP A 211 13.03 6.59 -1.26
N GLU A 212 13.71 5.97 -2.22
CA GLU A 212 13.54 6.27 -3.65
C GLU A 212 12.11 6.00 -4.11
N LEU A 213 11.50 4.89 -3.68
CA LEU A 213 10.16 4.47 -4.08
C LEU A 213 9.02 5.32 -3.48
N LEU A 214 9.31 6.25 -2.57
CA LEU A 214 8.30 7.19 -2.06
C LEU A 214 7.70 8.09 -3.14
N GLU A 215 8.43 8.39 -4.21
CA GLU A 215 7.85 9.11 -5.35
C GLU A 215 6.69 8.34 -5.97
N ASN A 216 6.82 7.01 -6.10
CA ASN A 216 5.78 6.14 -6.66
C ASN A 216 4.54 6.09 -5.75
N VAL A 217 4.75 6.03 -4.42
CA VAL A 217 3.65 6.14 -3.45
C VAL A 217 2.93 7.47 -3.57
N ALA A 218 3.65 8.58 -3.75
CA ALA A 218 3.05 9.90 -3.92
C ALA A 218 2.23 9.99 -5.22
N PHE A 219 2.75 9.46 -6.33
CA PHE A 219 2.03 9.41 -7.61
C PHE A 219 0.73 8.59 -7.49
N ALA A 220 0.81 7.42 -6.89
CA ALA A 220 -0.34 6.55 -6.68
C ALA A 220 -1.39 7.23 -5.80
N THR A 221 -0.99 7.73 -4.62
CA THR A 221 -1.89 8.39 -3.66
C THR A 221 -2.67 9.55 -4.28
N VAL A 222 -1.99 10.38 -5.12
CA VAL A 222 -2.64 11.50 -5.80
C VAL A 222 -3.48 11.03 -6.99
N GLY A 223 -3.00 10.04 -7.74
CA GLY A 223 -3.65 9.52 -8.95
C GLY A 223 -4.94 8.76 -8.64
N ASP A 224 -4.96 8.03 -7.53
CA ASP A 224 -6.13 7.32 -7.01
C ASP A 224 -7.07 8.24 -6.19
N ILE A 225 -6.81 9.54 -6.18
CA ILE A 225 -7.62 10.58 -5.53
C ILE A 225 -7.83 10.33 -4.03
N MET A 226 -6.85 9.72 -3.37
CA MET A 226 -6.90 9.48 -1.93
C MET A 226 -6.89 10.77 -1.12
N THR A 227 -7.48 10.74 0.06
CA THR A 227 -7.51 11.89 0.97
C THR A 227 -6.08 12.28 1.38
N LEU A 228 -5.71 13.58 1.19
CA LEU A 228 -4.38 14.10 1.54
C LEU A 228 -4.36 14.67 2.97
N ASP A 229 -4.61 13.79 3.94
CA ASP A 229 -4.45 14.04 5.38
C ASP A 229 -3.58 12.96 6.01
N GLY A 230 -3.39 12.96 7.33
CA GLY A 230 -2.66 11.93 8.07
C GLY A 230 -1.38 11.47 7.35
N GLU A 231 -1.20 10.16 7.25
CA GLU A 231 -0.03 9.57 6.60
C GLU A 231 0.06 9.85 5.10
N ASN A 232 -1.06 9.86 4.38
CA ASN A 232 -1.04 10.15 2.93
C ASN A 232 -0.41 11.51 2.65
N ARG A 233 -0.71 12.51 3.47
CA ARG A 233 -0.08 13.83 3.32
C ARG A 233 1.43 13.78 3.55
N ILE A 234 1.87 13.02 4.56
CA ILE A 234 3.30 12.84 4.85
C ILE A 234 3.98 12.13 3.69
N LEU A 235 3.43 11.00 3.24
CA LEU A 235 3.98 10.20 2.15
C LEU A 235 4.07 11.00 0.85
N VAL A 236 3.01 11.76 0.50
CA VAL A 236 3.00 12.62 -0.69
C VAL A 236 4.02 13.75 -0.55
N LYS A 237 4.08 14.42 0.59
CA LYS A 237 5.06 15.49 0.84
C LYS A 237 6.51 14.98 0.70
N GLU A 238 6.80 13.84 1.27
CA GLU A 238 8.13 13.22 1.21
C GLU A 238 8.44 12.66 -0.19
N GLY A 239 7.47 12.07 -0.87
CA GLY A 239 7.63 11.59 -2.25
C GLY A 239 7.88 12.73 -3.23
N LEU A 240 7.15 13.84 -3.13
CA LEU A 240 7.36 15.02 -3.99
C LEU A 240 8.77 15.62 -3.91
N LYS A 241 9.48 15.45 -2.78
CA LYS A 241 10.88 15.90 -2.66
C LYS A 241 11.84 15.04 -3.47
N ARG A 242 11.44 13.86 -3.91
CA ARG A 242 12.24 12.86 -4.63
C ARG A 242 12.00 12.85 -6.13
N ILE A 243 10.94 13.51 -6.58
CA ILE A 243 10.67 13.69 -8.03
C ILE A 243 11.71 14.66 -8.60
N HIS A 244 12.43 14.18 -9.63
CA HIS A 244 13.49 14.92 -10.35
C HIS A 244 13.06 15.31 -11.75
#